data_070756d4f58e29843fbd4973b952aa32
#
_entry.id   070756d4f58e29843fbd4973b952aa32
#
_cell.length_a   1.000
_cell.length_b   1.000
_cell.length_c   1.000
_cell.angle_alpha   90.00
_cell.angle_beta   90.00
_cell.angle_gamma   90.00
#
_symmetry.space_group_name_H-M   'P 1'
#
loop_
_entity.id
_entity.type
_entity.pdbx_description
1 polymer ?
#
loop_
_entity_poly.entity_id
_entity_poly.type
_entity_poly.pdbx_seq_one_letter_code
_entity_poly.pdbx_strand_id
1 'polypeptide(L)'
;MQQQPEEMRMTVVDATKFGAVGDGKTDSTNAINECLAWTKSMGYNTVWIPNGTYLIDGTKNSDPRAPFRGAGINVPGNIEILMDAETVIKVKPNSSWGYAAFYIGGTSNVKISGGSIIGERDEHTYTPAPRPTHEWGFGICIEGASNVVIEHVRIADFTGDGIIISNGGDGYKPSKRIKVTDCEIRRSRRNNLSITGCDNVLVEGCEIADAGTGNGTAPRFGIDIEGYSEGNIVYEEPVNVIIRNNVLKGNVNNAISNFNGTSVIIEGNIADGTISYGYGTSTTIANNIIKKNPESTGQSIGINGLGVGALEARSDAVIKGNLISGFTTGIDIRGKSVFATGNQIRDFVNAGILAYQASQIFIEGNNIENDVPEQRSGTALSITQSDNVTFSGNQIANVVLAVRSTGNDVQIKDNVIKQFSRGIWISQGNAVIEGNFISPAGFQTVPESYAVSVTNTASAVIRKNTFTRFRNFPIYCSTNEHTKIIGNDIEDSPLIVTLYLTRGTHEIIGNTITLGRPSLPAILIYLDQSSNSAILDNTLRSNTAARVTAIQTNTSRQTLIIGNTVVKGMIHSHETDTVHGNIEV
;
A
#
# COMPACT_ATOMS: atom_id res chain seq x y z
N MET A 1 55.42 -22.86 -26.63
CA MET A 1 55.45 -22.26 -25.29
C MET A 1 54.08 -21.62 -25.06
N GLN A 2 53.20 -22.32 -24.36
CA GLN A 2 51.94 -21.76 -23.91
C GLN A 2 52.25 -20.89 -22.69
N GLN A 3 52.00 -19.59 -22.78
CA GLN A 3 52.00 -18.72 -21.61
C GLN A 3 50.83 -19.17 -20.72
N GLN A 4 51.12 -19.64 -19.51
CA GLN A 4 50.16 -19.79 -18.47
C GLN A 4 49.58 -18.40 -18.15
N PRO A 5 48.27 -18.28 -17.88
CA PRO A 5 47.72 -17.02 -17.40
C PRO A 5 48.39 -16.65 -16.07
N GLU A 6 48.91 -15.43 -15.97
CA GLU A 6 49.36 -14.87 -14.71
C GLU A 6 48.22 -14.98 -13.71
N GLU A 7 48.40 -15.78 -12.66
CA GLU A 7 47.56 -15.73 -11.48
C GLU A 7 47.59 -14.28 -10.96
N MET A 8 46.47 -13.58 -11.09
CA MET A 8 46.27 -12.25 -10.55
C MET A 8 46.43 -12.36 -9.03
N ARG A 9 47.63 -12.11 -8.50
CA ARG A 9 47.85 -12.05 -7.04
C ARG A 9 47.00 -10.91 -6.51
N MET A 10 45.99 -11.25 -5.76
CA MET A 10 45.24 -10.26 -4.97
C MET A 10 46.21 -9.62 -3.97
N THR A 11 46.75 -8.46 -4.32
CA THR A 11 47.55 -7.68 -3.39
C THR A 11 46.64 -6.75 -2.63
N VAL A 12 46.44 -7.05 -1.35
CA VAL A 12 45.68 -6.21 -0.41
C VAL A 12 46.61 -5.13 0.12
N VAL A 13 46.21 -3.88 -0.03
CA VAL A 13 46.98 -2.70 0.42
C VAL A 13 46.48 -2.20 1.75
N ASP A 14 47.31 -2.18 2.76
CA ASP A 14 47.00 -1.76 4.12
C ASP A 14 47.04 -0.22 4.24
N ALA A 15 45.88 0.42 4.57
CA ALA A 15 45.78 1.86 4.71
C ALA A 15 46.67 2.44 5.80
N THR A 16 47.00 1.68 6.84
CA THR A 16 47.91 2.15 7.92
C THR A 16 49.31 2.41 7.42
N LYS A 17 49.75 1.78 6.34
CA LYS A 17 51.06 2.03 5.72
C LYS A 17 51.14 3.38 5.01
N PHE A 18 50.02 4.05 4.81
CA PHE A 18 49.91 5.41 4.28
C PHE A 18 49.68 6.45 5.38
N GLY A 19 49.74 6.04 6.64
CA GLY A 19 49.55 6.95 7.77
C GLY A 19 48.10 7.06 8.29
N ALA A 20 47.19 6.16 7.90
CA ALA A 20 45.90 6.08 8.52
C ALA A 20 46.03 5.55 9.95
N VAL A 21 45.48 6.29 10.94
CA VAL A 21 45.59 5.98 12.37
C VAL A 21 44.21 5.73 12.95
N GLY A 22 44.01 4.53 13.46
CA GLY A 22 42.73 4.09 14.04
C GLY A 22 42.53 4.45 15.52
N ASP A 23 42.96 5.65 15.96
CA ASP A 23 42.93 6.09 17.39
C ASP A 23 41.70 6.93 17.77
N GLY A 24 40.78 7.20 16.81
CA GLY A 24 39.60 8.03 16.99
C GLY A 24 39.87 9.53 17.17
N LYS A 25 41.09 9.99 16.93
CA LYS A 25 41.53 11.39 17.15
C LYS A 25 42.25 11.97 15.94
N THR A 26 43.17 11.20 15.36
CA THR A 26 43.98 11.63 14.22
C THR A 26 43.16 11.60 12.93
N ASP A 27 43.18 12.72 12.18
CA ASP A 27 42.49 12.81 10.89
C ASP A 27 43.19 11.90 9.84
N SER A 28 42.51 10.87 9.45
CA SER A 28 42.99 9.88 8.48
C SER A 28 42.52 10.11 7.04
N THR A 29 41.82 11.22 6.75
CA THR A 29 41.20 11.49 5.43
C THR A 29 42.20 11.44 4.30
N ASN A 30 43.33 12.16 4.43
CA ASN A 30 44.37 12.18 3.39
C ASN A 30 45.03 10.82 3.25
N ALA A 31 45.40 10.17 4.34
CA ALA A 31 46.09 8.88 4.33
C ALA A 31 45.24 7.81 3.61
N ILE A 32 43.94 7.76 3.86
CA ILE A 32 43.05 6.80 3.17
C ILE A 32 42.92 7.17 1.69
N ASN A 33 42.74 8.45 1.33
CA ASN A 33 42.68 8.90 -0.07
C ASN A 33 44.00 8.62 -0.83
N GLU A 34 45.16 8.86 -0.22
CA GLU A 34 46.47 8.55 -0.80
C GLU A 34 46.66 7.04 -1.00
N CYS A 35 46.23 6.22 -0.03
CA CYS A 35 46.22 4.77 -0.17
C CYS A 35 45.40 4.31 -1.38
N LEU A 36 44.14 4.82 -1.51
CA LEU A 36 43.26 4.51 -2.64
C LEU A 36 43.88 4.91 -3.99
N ALA A 37 44.42 6.13 -4.08
CA ALA A 37 45.05 6.66 -5.29
C ALA A 37 46.29 5.85 -5.67
N TRP A 38 47.14 5.51 -4.70
CA TRP A 38 48.34 4.68 -4.93
C TRP A 38 47.96 3.27 -5.36
N THR A 39 47.02 2.63 -4.66
CA THR A 39 46.53 1.28 -4.99
C THR A 39 46.08 1.21 -6.45
N LYS A 40 45.26 2.19 -6.88
CA LYS A 40 44.83 2.30 -8.28
C LYS A 40 46.01 2.52 -9.24
N SER A 41 46.96 3.41 -8.91
CA SER A 41 48.11 3.74 -9.78
C SER A 41 49.03 2.55 -10.04
N MET A 42 49.12 1.66 -9.06
CA MET A 42 49.91 0.44 -9.12
C MET A 42 49.17 -0.75 -9.77
N GLY A 43 47.92 -0.55 -10.19
CA GLY A 43 47.09 -1.60 -10.79
C GLY A 43 46.54 -2.60 -9.77
N TYR A 44 46.62 -2.31 -8.49
CA TYR A 44 45.95 -3.08 -7.43
C TYR A 44 44.51 -2.65 -7.28
N ASN A 45 43.69 -3.50 -6.64
CA ASN A 45 42.26 -3.28 -6.56
C ASN A 45 41.65 -3.39 -5.16
N THR A 46 42.44 -3.75 -4.13
CA THR A 46 41.89 -3.93 -2.77
C THR A 46 42.64 -3.09 -1.75
N VAL A 47 41.93 -2.27 -1.02
CA VAL A 47 42.40 -1.53 0.16
C VAL A 47 41.80 -2.14 1.40
N TRP A 48 42.63 -2.50 2.35
CA TRP A 48 42.21 -2.98 3.66
C TRP A 48 42.37 -1.90 4.73
N ILE A 49 41.30 -1.68 5.51
CA ILE A 49 41.31 -0.79 6.67
C ILE A 49 41.10 -1.68 7.90
N PRO A 50 42.16 -1.96 8.68
CA PRO A 50 42.08 -2.85 9.83
C PRO A 50 41.27 -2.26 10.98
N ASN A 51 40.99 -3.08 12.01
CA ASN A 51 40.29 -2.65 13.21
C ASN A 51 40.85 -1.35 13.82
N GLY A 52 39.99 -0.43 14.19
CA GLY A 52 40.29 0.87 14.73
C GLY A 52 39.21 1.89 14.45
N THR A 53 39.26 3.04 15.10
CA THR A 53 38.38 4.17 14.81
C THR A 53 39.16 5.25 14.05
N TYR A 54 38.84 5.36 12.75
CA TYR A 54 39.49 6.31 11.83
C TYR A 54 38.63 7.56 11.71
N LEU A 55 39.13 8.68 12.26
CA LEU A 55 38.45 9.96 12.16
C LEU A 55 38.69 10.55 10.76
N ILE A 56 37.61 11.01 10.10
CA ILE A 56 37.69 11.62 8.78
C ILE A 56 37.00 13.00 8.75
N ASP A 57 37.50 13.89 7.92
CA ASP A 57 36.88 15.16 7.59
C ASP A 57 35.96 14.99 6.36
N GLY A 58 34.65 14.83 6.60
CA GLY A 58 33.65 14.67 5.55
C GLY A 58 33.47 15.89 4.65
N THR A 59 34.03 17.04 5.00
CA THR A 59 33.94 18.27 4.19
C THR A 59 35.18 18.50 3.32
N LYS A 60 36.23 17.69 3.50
CA LYS A 60 37.49 17.86 2.78
C LYS A 60 37.32 17.61 1.28
N ASN A 61 37.96 18.45 0.46
CA ASN A 61 37.89 18.42 -1.02
C ASN A 61 36.50 18.67 -1.60
N SER A 62 35.56 19.21 -0.84
CA SER A 62 34.19 19.46 -1.28
C SER A 62 34.09 20.57 -2.36
N ASP A 63 33.11 20.41 -3.28
CA ASP A 63 32.69 21.51 -4.17
C ASP A 63 31.88 22.54 -3.36
N PRO A 64 32.23 23.81 -3.31
CA PRO A 64 31.46 24.82 -2.55
C PRO A 64 29.99 24.94 -2.96
N ARG A 65 29.62 24.54 -4.18
CA ARG A 65 28.25 24.58 -4.69
C ARG A 65 27.45 23.35 -4.34
N ALA A 66 28.14 22.22 -4.10
CA ALA A 66 27.57 20.94 -3.72
C ALA A 66 28.54 20.24 -2.77
N PRO A 67 28.57 20.62 -1.48
CA PRO A 67 29.66 20.24 -0.56
C PRO A 67 29.78 18.75 -0.23
N PHE A 68 28.87 17.95 -0.72
CA PHE A 68 28.99 16.48 -0.70
C PHE A 68 29.78 15.92 -1.89
N ARG A 69 29.93 16.67 -3.00
CA ARG A 69 30.64 16.22 -4.19
C ARG A 69 32.15 16.26 -3.99
N GLY A 70 32.76 15.13 -4.23
CA GLY A 70 34.19 14.97 -4.05
C GLY A 70 34.65 15.07 -2.60
N ALA A 71 33.74 15.07 -1.64
CA ALA A 71 34.02 15.28 -0.22
C ALA A 71 34.50 13.97 0.46
N GLY A 72 35.20 14.12 1.57
CA GLY A 72 35.62 13.01 2.43
C GLY A 72 36.56 12.02 1.73
N ILE A 73 36.18 10.76 1.73
CA ILE A 73 36.91 9.68 1.05
C ILE A 73 36.39 9.54 -0.38
N ASN A 74 37.23 9.90 -1.36
CA ASN A 74 36.92 9.78 -2.79
C ASN A 74 37.32 8.41 -3.31
N VAL A 75 36.34 7.58 -3.67
CA VAL A 75 36.57 6.21 -4.08
C VAL A 75 36.77 6.12 -5.60
N PRO A 76 37.96 5.78 -6.08
CA PRO A 76 38.20 5.61 -7.51
C PRO A 76 37.59 4.31 -8.03
N GLY A 77 37.44 4.19 -9.36
CA GLY A 77 36.90 2.98 -9.97
C GLY A 77 37.86 1.79 -9.90
N ASN A 78 37.30 0.58 -10.01
CA ASN A 78 38.00 -0.71 -9.92
C ASN A 78 38.66 -0.93 -8.55
N ILE A 79 38.00 -0.52 -7.46
CA ILE A 79 38.50 -0.63 -6.09
C ILE A 79 37.49 -1.36 -5.19
N GLU A 80 38.00 -2.25 -4.37
CA GLU A 80 37.35 -2.82 -3.20
C GLU A 80 37.95 -2.25 -1.93
N ILE A 81 37.10 -1.71 -1.03
CA ILE A 81 37.47 -1.32 0.32
C ILE A 81 36.95 -2.39 1.26
N LEU A 82 37.87 -3.05 1.94
CA LEU A 82 37.59 -4.09 2.90
C LEU A 82 37.88 -3.55 4.31
N MET A 83 36.86 -3.50 5.16
CA MET A 83 36.96 -3.11 6.56
C MET A 83 36.79 -4.34 7.46
N ASP A 84 37.59 -4.45 8.50
CA ASP A 84 37.35 -5.47 9.52
C ASP A 84 36.05 -5.16 10.29
N ALA A 85 35.50 -6.15 10.99
CA ALA A 85 34.19 -6.03 11.67
C ALA A 85 34.14 -4.87 12.69
N GLU A 86 35.23 -4.62 13.39
CA GLU A 86 35.34 -3.55 14.41
C GLU A 86 35.96 -2.25 13.84
N THR A 87 36.12 -2.13 12.55
CA THR A 87 36.59 -0.89 11.91
C THR A 87 35.46 0.14 11.95
N VAL A 88 35.76 1.35 12.41
CA VAL A 88 34.86 2.49 12.43
C VAL A 88 35.46 3.65 11.65
N ILE A 89 34.80 4.08 10.59
CA ILE A 89 35.08 5.35 9.92
C ILE A 89 34.13 6.38 10.54
N LYS A 90 34.65 7.33 11.32
CA LYS A 90 33.85 8.35 12.02
C LYS A 90 34.08 9.73 11.40
N VAL A 91 32.98 10.41 11.03
CA VAL A 91 33.02 11.79 10.55
C VAL A 91 33.29 12.75 11.71
N LYS A 92 34.21 13.70 11.52
CA LYS A 92 34.46 14.78 12.47
C LYS A 92 33.24 15.71 12.59
N PRO A 93 32.93 16.19 13.82
CA PRO A 93 31.92 17.24 13.99
C PRO A 93 32.21 18.45 13.10
N ASN A 94 31.17 18.93 12.40
CA ASN A 94 31.31 20.08 11.52
C ASN A 94 30.03 20.95 11.51
N SER A 95 29.99 22.00 10.66
CA SER A 95 28.83 22.87 10.49
C SER A 95 28.44 23.05 9.02
N SER A 96 28.92 22.19 8.13
CA SER A 96 28.60 22.25 6.71
C SER A 96 27.17 21.81 6.45
N TRP A 97 26.44 22.54 5.62
CA TRP A 97 25.10 22.14 5.21
C TRP A 97 25.06 20.86 4.36
N GLY A 98 26.21 20.38 3.87
CA GLY A 98 26.37 19.14 3.14
C GLY A 98 27.80 18.62 3.22
N TYR A 99 27.96 17.30 3.19
CA TYR A 99 29.24 16.58 3.19
C TYR A 99 29.01 15.13 2.75
N ALA A 100 30.08 14.36 2.55
CA ALA A 100 29.99 12.91 2.39
C ALA A 100 31.11 12.22 3.17
N ALA A 101 30.82 11.10 3.82
CA ALA A 101 31.90 10.25 4.34
C ALA A 101 32.61 9.52 3.21
N PHE A 102 31.86 8.90 2.31
CA PHE A 102 32.37 8.29 1.08
C PHE A 102 31.66 8.89 -0.14
N TYR A 103 32.44 9.28 -1.14
CA TYR A 103 31.92 9.75 -2.44
C TYR A 103 32.36 8.82 -3.56
N ILE A 104 31.38 8.32 -4.34
CA ILE A 104 31.55 7.42 -5.48
C ILE A 104 30.93 8.11 -6.69
N GLY A 105 31.68 8.98 -7.37
CA GLY A 105 31.16 9.82 -8.44
C GLY A 105 31.74 9.48 -9.81
N GLY A 106 30.88 9.30 -10.84
CA GLY A 106 31.26 9.10 -12.23
C GLY A 106 32.20 7.92 -12.51
N THR A 107 32.20 6.91 -11.63
CA THR A 107 33.15 5.79 -11.65
C THR A 107 32.45 4.43 -11.74
N SER A 108 33.22 3.34 -11.78
CA SER A 108 32.64 2.00 -11.88
C SER A 108 33.44 0.94 -11.15
N ASN A 109 32.78 -0.21 -10.88
CA ASN A 109 33.37 -1.38 -10.25
C ASN A 109 33.94 -1.06 -8.86
N VAL A 110 33.10 -0.56 -7.98
CA VAL A 110 33.43 -0.23 -6.60
C VAL A 110 32.73 -1.19 -5.67
N LYS A 111 33.46 -1.66 -4.65
CA LYS A 111 32.88 -2.44 -3.57
C LYS A 111 33.34 -1.88 -2.23
N ILE A 112 32.41 -1.72 -1.29
CA ILE A 112 32.69 -1.38 0.12
C ILE A 112 32.08 -2.47 0.98
N SER A 113 32.87 -3.13 1.80
CA SER A 113 32.38 -4.21 2.65
C SER A 113 32.97 -4.18 4.07
N GLY A 114 32.14 -4.57 5.04
CA GLY A 114 32.46 -4.68 6.46
C GLY A 114 32.47 -3.35 7.21
N GLY A 115 32.73 -3.42 8.52
CA GLY A 115 32.90 -2.26 9.41
C GLY A 115 31.68 -1.34 9.56
N SER A 116 31.96 -0.14 10.05
CA SER A 116 30.95 0.88 10.33
C SER A 116 31.34 2.25 9.76
N ILE A 117 30.38 2.99 9.24
CA ILE A 117 30.52 4.37 8.75
C ILE A 117 29.55 5.22 9.57
N ILE A 118 30.08 6.06 10.45
CA ILE A 118 29.32 6.80 11.48
C ILE A 118 29.44 8.30 11.24
N GLY A 119 28.30 8.93 11.09
CA GLY A 119 28.19 10.39 10.99
C GLY A 119 28.34 11.11 12.33
N GLU A 120 28.00 12.40 12.31
CA GLU A 120 28.15 13.28 13.49
C GLU A 120 26.86 14.04 13.81
N ARG A 121 25.73 13.48 13.45
CA ARG A 121 24.38 14.05 13.56
C ARG A 121 24.11 14.77 14.90
N ASP A 122 24.45 14.12 16.00
CA ASP A 122 24.20 14.64 17.35
C ASP A 122 25.30 15.61 17.82
N GLU A 123 26.45 15.62 17.12
CA GLU A 123 27.59 16.50 17.37
C GLU A 123 27.66 17.69 16.37
N HIS A 124 26.74 17.68 15.37
CA HIS A 124 26.72 18.67 14.27
C HIS A 124 26.26 20.06 14.74
N THR A 125 26.91 21.10 14.22
CA THR A 125 26.46 22.47 14.46
C THR A 125 25.51 22.93 13.36
N TYR A 126 24.21 22.91 13.65
CA TYR A 126 23.17 23.33 12.69
C TYR A 126 23.09 24.85 12.61
N THR A 127 23.43 25.43 11.47
CA THR A 127 23.42 26.88 11.21
C THR A 127 22.17 27.28 10.40
N PRO A 128 21.61 28.50 10.59
CA PRO A 128 20.40 28.91 9.90
C PRO A 128 20.60 29.23 8.40
N ALA A 129 21.85 29.38 7.94
CA ALA A 129 22.20 29.72 6.57
C ALA A 129 23.47 28.99 6.14
N PRO A 130 23.67 28.72 4.82
CA PRO A 130 22.77 29.04 3.71
C PRO A 130 21.58 28.07 3.53
N ARG A 131 21.63 26.87 4.15
CA ARG A 131 20.59 25.84 4.04
C ARG A 131 20.29 25.28 5.43
N PRO A 132 19.26 25.76 6.11
CA PRO A 132 18.98 25.47 7.52
C PRO A 132 18.64 24.00 7.80
N THR A 133 18.25 23.24 6.79
CA THR A 133 17.91 21.81 6.95
C THR A 133 19.14 20.93 7.13
N HIS A 134 20.32 21.35 6.62
CA HIS A 134 21.56 20.53 6.62
C HIS A 134 21.34 19.09 6.15
N GLU A 135 20.51 18.92 5.11
CA GLU A 135 19.99 17.61 4.67
C GLU A 135 20.90 16.89 3.65
N TRP A 136 22.04 17.48 3.30
CA TRP A 136 22.99 16.93 2.34
C TRP A 136 24.25 16.34 2.97
N GLY A 137 24.19 15.93 4.22
CA GLY A 137 25.26 15.19 4.88
C GLY A 137 25.07 13.69 4.73
N PHE A 138 25.85 13.05 3.84
CA PHE A 138 25.66 11.68 3.43
C PHE A 138 26.71 10.72 4.00
N GLY A 139 26.28 9.48 4.32
CA GLY A 139 27.20 8.41 4.64
C GLY A 139 27.94 7.93 3.39
N ILE A 140 27.20 7.45 2.41
CA ILE A 140 27.73 7.08 1.10
C ILE A 140 26.94 7.81 0.03
N CYS A 141 27.64 8.64 -0.74
CA CYS A 141 27.08 9.35 -1.90
C CYS A 141 27.51 8.68 -3.19
N ILE A 142 26.54 8.13 -3.95
CA ILE A 142 26.75 7.45 -5.23
C ILE A 142 26.13 8.30 -6.33
N GLU A 143 26.95 8.96 -7.16
CA GLU A 143 26.50 9.85 -8.23
C GLU A 143 27.00 9.38 -9.59
N GLY A 144 26.10 8.97 -10.50
CA GLY A 144 26.45 8.59 -11.88
C GLY A 144 27.46 7.44 -11.98
N ALA A 145 27.50 6.59 -10.98
CA ALA A 145 28.42 5.47 -10.89
C ALA A 145 27.78 4.16 -11.39
N SER A 146 28.59 3.16 -11.68
CA SER A 146 28.07 1.87 -12.15
C SER A 146 28.79 0.68 -11.55
N ASN A 147 28.07 -0.45 -11.37
CA ASN A 147 28.60 -1.67 -10.74
C ASN A 147 29.16 -1.37 -9.33
N VAL A 148 28.32 -0.81 -8.45
CA VAL A 148 28.69 -0.53 -7.05
C VAL A 148 28.03 -1.53 -6.14
N VAL A 149 28.78 -2.10 -5.21
CA VAL A 149 28.29 -3.01 -4.17
C VAL A 149 28.64 -2.45 -2.80
N ILE A 150 27.65 -2.28 -1.96
CA ILE A 150 27.78 -1.96 -0.53
C ILE A 150 27.23 -3.14 0.24
N GLU A 151 28.04 -3.82 1.02
CA GLU A 151 27.60 -5.04 1.72
C GLU A 151 28.21 -5.18 3.12
N HIS A 152 27.43 -5.71 4.06
CA HIS A 152 27.83 -5.96 5.45
C HIS A 152 28.36 -4.71 6.18
N VAL A 153 27.87 -3.52 5.81
CA VAL A 153 28.31 -2.23 6.41
C VAL A 153 27.22 -1.72 7.34
N ARG A 154 27.64 -1.23 8.50
CA ARG A 154 26.78 -0.43 9.38
C ARG A 154 26.93 1.04 9.05
N ILE A 155 25.83 1.74 8.75
CA ILE A 155 25.81 3.16 8.38
C ILE A 155 24.83 3.88 9.30
N ALA A 156 25.31 4.89 10.06
CA ALA A 156 24.45 5.54 11.06
C ALA A 156 24.80 7.01 11.30
N ASP A 157 23.82 7.74 11.86
CA ASP A 157 23.99 9.07 12.47
C ASP A 157 24.43 10.18 11.50
N PHE A 158 23.89 10.18 10.27
CA PHE A 158 24.14 11.23 9.26
C PHE A 158 23.13 12.38 9.36
N THR A 159 23.54 13.61 9.01
CA THR A 159 22.69 14.81 9.05
C THR A 159 21.69 14.87 7.91
N GLY A 160 21.97 14.22 6.80
CA GLY A 160 21.06 13.94 5.67
C GLY A 160 20.70 12.47 5.62
N ASP A 161 21.14 11.79 4.57
CA ASP A 161 20.82 10.39 4.31
C ASP A 161 22.01 9.46 4.60
N GLY A 162 21.71 8.23 5.03
CA GLY A 162 22.75 7.21 5.20
C GLY A 162 23.42 6.85 3.88
N ILE A 163 22.62 6.55 2.86
CA ILE A 163 23.06 6.34 1.48
C ILE A 163 22.18 7.17 0.54
N ILE A 164 22.80 7.81 -0.45
CA ILE A 164 22.09 8.38 -1.60
C ILE A 164 22.61 7.78 -2.90
N ILE A 165 21.67 7.43 -3.82
CA ILE A 165 21.94 6.93 -5.16
C ILE A 165 21.28 7.88 -6.16
N SER A 166 22.08 8.66 -6.88
CA SER A 166 21.60 9.75 -7.73
C SER A 166 22.28 9.78 -9.09
N ASN A 167 21.76 10.64 -9.95
CA ASN A 167 22.43 11.01 -11.19
C ASN A 167 23.69 11.82 -10.89
N GLY A 168 24.69 11.72 -11.75
CA GLY A 168 25.91 12.49 -11.62
C GLY A 168 26.47 13.01 -12.94
N GLY A 169 27.36 13.99 -12.82
CA GLY A 169 28.10 14.58 -13.93
C GLY A 169 27.30 15.50 -14.84
N ASP A 170 27.99 16.05 -15.83
CA ASP A 170 27.39 16.85 -16.89
C ASP A 170 26.53 15.92 -17.77
N GLY A 171 25.23 16.18 -17.81
CA GLY A 171 24.26 15.40 -18.57
C GLY A 171 23.46 14.39 -17.77
N TYR A 172 23.47 14.48 -16.44
CA TYR A 172 22.58 13.75 -15.51
C TYR A 172 22.59 12.23 -15.76
N LYS A 173 23.77 11.62 -15.80
CA LYS A 173 23.93 10.19 -16.03
C LYS A 173 23.42 9.40 -14.82
N PRO A 174 22.46 8.47 -15.00
CA PRO A 174 21.95 7.67 -13.89
C PRO A 174 23.03 6.72 -13.35
N SER A 175 23.00 6.51 -12.04
CA SER A 175 23.74 5.41 -11.42
C SER A 175 23.17 4.07 -11.89
N LYS A 176 24.04 3.07 -12.17
CA LYS A 176 23.61 1.80 -12.78
C LYS A 176 24.15 0.57 -12.08
N ARG A 177 23.29 -0.42 -11.90
CA ARG A 177 23.66 -1.71 -11.28
C ARG A 177 24.28 -1.52 -9.90
N ILE A 178 23.51 -0.92 -9.01
CA ILE A 178 23.91 -0.68 -7.63
C ILE A 178 23.27 -1.76 -6.74
N LYS A 179 24.05 -2.31 -5.82
CA LYS A 179 23.58 -3.27 -4.82
C LYS A 179 23.90 -2.77 -3.42
N VAL A 180 22.92 -2.80 -2.54
CA VAL A 180 23.06 -2.56 -1.10
C VAL A 180 22.51 -3.80 -0.41
N THR A 181 23.40 -4.61 0.17
CA THR A 181 23.01 -5.91 0.71
C THR A 181 23.54 -6.15 2.11
N ASP A 182 22.74 -6.81 2.94
CA ASP A 182 23.12 -7.22 4.31
C ASP A 182 23.72 -6.08 5.15
N CYS A 183 23.20 -4.87 4.98
CA CYS A 183 23.62 -3.66 5.68
C CYS A 183 22.69 -3.31 6.84
N GLU A 184 23.23 -2.64 7.87
CA GLU A 184 22.47 -1.94 8.90
C GLU A 184 22.52 -0.43 8.60
N ILE A 185 21.38 0.20 8.24
CA ILE A 185 21.31 1.63 7.94
C ILE A 185 20.32 2.29 8.89
N ARG A 186 20.78 3.21 9.73
CA ARG A 186 19.91 3.71 10.79
C ARG A 186 20.20 5.13 11.25
N ARG A 187 19.21 5.72 11.91
CA ARG A 187 19.32 7.00 12.61
C ARG A 187 19.79 8.17 11.75
N SER A 188 19.63 8.09 10.45
CA SER A 188 19.85 9.25 9.59
C SER A 188 18.78 10.31 9.90
N ARG A 189 19.18 11.58 9.86
CA ARG A 189 18.30 12.67 10.25
C ARG A 189 17.18 12.93 9.23
N ARG A 190 17.42 12.61 7.95
CA ARG A 190 16.45 12.68 6.84
C ARG A 190 15.97 11.26 6.49
N ASN A 191 16.54 10.63 5.50
CA ASN A 191 16.23 9.25 5.11
C ASN A 191 17.39 8.31 5.40
N ASN A 192 17.11 7.03 5.63
CA ASN A 192 18.23 6.08 5.73
C ASN A 192 18.80 5.75 4.34
N LEU A 193 17.95 5.62 3.33
CA LEU A 193 18.39 5.39 1.96
C LEU A 193 17.50 6.16 0.98
N SER A 194 18.13 6.95 0.08
CA SER A 194 17.45 7.69 -1.00
C SER A 194 17.91 7.20 -2.37
N ILE A 195 16.97 6.99 -3.27
CA ILE A 195 17.19 6.54 -4.65
C ILE A 195 16.51 7.56 -5.57
N THR A 196 17.29 8.46 -6.16
CA THR A 196 16.73 9.58 -6.93
C THR A 196 16.96 9.44 -8.43
N GLY A 197 18.13 8.95 -8.85
CA GLY A 197 18.46 8.79 -10.26
C GLY A 197 19.24 7.51 -10.55
N CYS A 198 18.57 6.50 -11.08
CA CYS A 198 19.21 5.20 -11.28
C CYS A 198 18.55 4.35 -12.36
N ASP A 199 19.29 3.35 -12.78
CA ASP A 199 18.80 2.22 -13.56
C ASP A 199 19.38 0.91 -12.99
N ASN A 200 18.52 0.06 -12.46
CA ASN A 200 18.84 -1.21 -11.82
C ASN A 200 19.53 -1.06 -10.45
N VAL A 201 18.70 -0.93 -9.40
CA VAL A 201 19.12 -0.93 -7.99
C VAL A 201 18.49 -2.10 -7.25
N LEU A 202 19.28 -2.78 -6.45
CA LEU A 202 18.84 -3.83 -5.53
C LEU A 202 19.18 -3.43 -4.09
N VAL A 203 18.17 -3.44 -3.19
CA VAL A 203 18.34 -3.34 -1.74
C VAL A 203 17.79 -4.62 -1.12
N GLU A 204 18.65 -5.42 -0.51
CA GLU A 204 18.28 -6.76 -0.04
C GLU A 204 18.93 -7.12 1.31
N GLY A 205 18.17 -7.79 2.19
CA GLY A 205 18.69 -8.34 3.45
C GLY A 205 19.10 -7.29 4.48
N CYS A 206 18.71 -6.03 4.31
CA CYS A 206 19.12 -4.94 5.16
C CYS A 206 18.18 -4.72 6.36
N GLU A 207 18.76 -4.25 7.48
CA GLU A 207 18.00 -3.61 8.56
C GLU A 207 18.03 -2.09 8.36
N ILE A 208 16.86 -1.45 8.21
CA ILE A 208 16.73 -0.02 7.91
C ILE A 208 15.84 0.64 8.97
N ALA A 209 16.45 1.35 9.91
CA ALA A 209 15.76 1.71 11.14
C ALA A 209 15.93 3.18 11.58
N ASP A 210 14.93 3.67 12.30
CA ASP A 210 14.98 4.92 13.08
C ASP A 210 15.27 6.20 12.26
N ALA A 211 14.94 6.23 10.97
CA ALA A 211 15.09 7.44 10.15
C ALA A 211 14.23 8.58 10.71
N GLY A 212 14.82 9.78 10.78
CA GLY A 212 14.15 11.01 11.17
C GLY A 212 13.76 11.11 12.65
N THR A 213 14.24 10.23 13.52
CA THR A 213 13.99 10.30 14.96
C THR A 213 14.65 11.53 15.60
N GLY A 214 14.17 11.99 16.77
CA GLY A 214 14.73 13.14 17.47
C GLY A 214 14.62 14.44 16.67
N ASN A 215 15.75 15.07 16.34
CA ASN A 215 15.83 16.33 15.56
C ASN A 215 15.70 16.12 14.04
N GLY A 216 14.97 15.10 13.59
CA GLY A 216 14.83 14.74 12.20
C GLY A 216 14.27 15.85 11.29
N THR A 217 14.67 15.82 10.01
CA THR A 217 14.15 16.69 8.95
C THR A 217 13.38 15.85 7.90
N ALA A 218 12.35 16.44 7.31
CA ALA A 218 11.52 15.74 6.30
C ALA A 218 12.36 15.22 5.11
N PRO A 219 11.91 14.11 4.47
CA PRO A 219 10.66 13.39 4.68
C PRO A 219 10.71 12.31 5.78
N ARG A 220 11.87 11.87 6.28
CA ARG A 220 12.08 10.92 7.40
C ARG A 220 11.63 9.49 7.06
N PHE A 221 11.96 9.03 5.87
CA PHE A 221 11.62 7.69 5.38
C PHE A 221 12.75 6.68 5.62
N GLY A 222 12.38 5.40 5.76
CA GLY A 222 13.37 4.32 5.72
C GLY A 222 14.04 4.27 4.35
N ILE A 223 13.26 4.09 3.30
CA ILE A 223 13.71 4.15 1.90
C ILE A 223 12.82 5.15 1.14
N ASP A 224 13.44 6.04 0.37
CA ASP A 224 12.79 7.03 -0.47
C ASP A 224 13.20 6.85 -1.94
N ILE A 225 12.24 6.57 -2.81
CA ILE A 225 12.42 6.44 -4.25
C ILE A 225 11.73 7.64 -4.90
N GLU A 226 12.49 8.71 -5.16
CA GLU A 226 11.97 9.99 -5.59
C GLU A 226 12.88 10.66 -6.61
N GLY A 227 12.51 10.61 -7.89
CA GLY A 227 13.19 11.37 -8.95
C GLY A 227 12.81 12.85 -8.93
N TYR A 228 13.61 13.65 -9.61
CA TYR A 228 13.41 15.09 -9.70
C TYR A 228 13.20 15.58 -11.14
N SER A 229 12.15 16.35 -11.32
CA SER A 229 11.87 17.01 -12.59
C SER A 229 11.43 18.47 -12.37
N GLU A 230 11.69 19.33 -13.34
CA GLU A 230 11.24 20.72 -13.34
C GLU A 230 10.63 21.07 -14.70
N GLY A 231 9.35 21.36 -14.70
CA GLY A 231 8.59 21.50 -15.94
C GLY A 231 8.62 20.20 -16.75
N ASN A 232 9.07 20.26 -18.00
CA ASN A 232 9.21 19.10 -18.88
C ASN A 232 10.62 18.45 -18.85
N ILE A 233 11.51 18.93 -17.99
CA ILE A 233 12.88 18.44 -17.90
C ILE A 233 12.95 17.44 -16.75
N VAL A 234 13.29 16.20 -17.07
CA VAL A 234 13.56 15.15 -16.10
C VAL A 234 15.06 15.17 -15.79
N TYR A 235 15.42 15.53 -14.57
CA TYR A 235 16.80 15.55 -14.10
C TYR A 235 17.21 14.20 -13.49
N GLU A 236 16.30 13.57 -12.74
CA GLU A 236 16.51 12.30 -12.06
C GLU A 236 15.28 11.42 -12.21
N GLU A 237 15.49 10.17 -12.58
CA GLU A 237 14.45 9.17 -12.72
C GLU A 237 14.94 7.83 -12.14
N PRO A 238 14.30 7.31 -11.08
CA PRO A 238 14.58 5.97 -10.57
C PRO A 238 13.83 4.92 -11.39
N VAL A 239 14.57 4.02 -12.01
CA VAL A 239 14.03 2.96 -12.87
C VAL A 239 14.59 1.59 -12.47
N ASN A 240 13.77 0.53 -12.53
CA ASN A 240 14.16 -0.84 -12.25
C ASN A 240 14.73 -1.03 -10.83
N VAL A 241 13.96 -0.64 -9.81
CA VAL A 241 14.35 -0.72 -8.40
C VAL A 241 13.71 -1.94 -7.73
N ILE A 242 14.51 -2.75 -7.04
CA ILE A 242 14.06 -3.90 -6.27
C ILE A 242 14.42 -3.71 -4.80
N ILE A 243 13.40 -3.70 -3.93
CA ILE A 243 13.55 -3.62 -2.48
C ILE A 243 12.96 -4.91 -1.90
N ARG A 244 13.82 -5.83 -1.42
CA ARG A 244 13.32 -7.12 -0.96
C ARG A 244 14.00 -7.68 0.28
N ASN A 245 13.25 -8.47 1.03
CA ASN A 245 13.75 -9.21 2.19
C ASN A 245 14.42 -8.32 3.27
N ASN A 246 14.00 -7.06 3.39
CA ASN A 246 14.52 -6.13 4.36
C ASN A 246 13.63 -6.08 5.62
N VAL A 247 14.22 -5.66 6.74
CA VAL A 247 13.50 -5.32 7.97
C VAL A 247 13.55 -3.80 8.14
N LEU A 248 12.38 -3.15 8.13
CA LEU A 248 12.25 -1.71 8.27
C LEU A 248 11.48 -1.40 9.55
N LYS A 249 12.09 -0.67 10.49
CA LYS A 249 11.48 -0.41 11.80
C LYS A 249 11.82 0.97 12.37
N GLY A 250 10.87 1.55 13.12
CA GLY A 250 11.08 2.80 13.85
C GLY A 250 11.30 4.03 12.96
N ASN A 251 11.11 3.93 11.64
CA ASN A 251 11.19 5.09 10.75
C ASN A 251 9.99 6.01 11.00
N VAL A 252 10.23 7.32 11.15
CA VAL A 252 9.20 8.24 11.65
C VAL A 252 8.00 8.35 10.71
N ASN A 253 8.25 8.38 9.41
CA ASN A 253 7.21 8.38 8.39
C ASN A 253 7.17 7.02 7.66
N ASN A 254 7.14 6.98 6.33
CA ASN A 254 7.02 5.73 5.62
C ASN A 254 8.22 4.79 5.84
N ALA A 255 7.95 3.51 5.94
CA ALA A 255 9.01 2.51 5.86
C ALA A 255 9.66 2.54 4.46
N ILE A 256 8.82 2.53 3.41
CA ILE A 256 9.25 2.65 2.01
C ILE A 256 8.32 3.62 1.30
N SER A 257 8.87 4.59 0.60
CA SER A 257 8.14 5.47 -0.31
C SER A 257 8.61 5.28 -1.75
N ASN A 258 7.72 4.86 -2.64
CA ASN A 258 7.93 4.99 -4.08
C ASN A 258 7.10 6.17 -4.58
N PHE A 259 7.69 7.36 -4.63
CA PHE A 259 6.99 8.55 -5.06
C PHE A 259 6.74 8.55 -6.57
N ASN A 260 7.78 8.33 -7.40
CA ASN A 260 7.68 8.37 -8.86
C ASN A 260 8.61 7.40 -9.60
N GLY A 261 9.14 6.40 -8.91
CA GLY A 261 9.96 5.37 -9.55
C GLY A 261 9.16 4.48 -10.50
N THR A 262 9.76 4.12 -11.63
CA THR A 262 9.18 3.26 -12.67
C THR A 262 9.76 1.86 -12.60
N SER A 263 8.92 0.82 -12.77
CA SER A 263 9.31 -0.60 -12.66
C SER A 263 9.93 -0.91 -11.28
N VAL A 264 9.17 -0.63 -10.21
CA VAL A 264 9.61 -0.82 -8.82
C VAL A 264 8.97 -2.07 -8.23
N ILE A 265 9.78 -2.94 -7.62
CA ILE A 265 9.33 -4.14 -6.92
C ILE A 265 9.69 -4.01 -5.44
N ILE A 266 8.67 -4.10 -4.57
CA ILE A 266 8.80 -4.09 -3.11
C ILE A 266 8.23 -5.41 -2.60
N GLU A 267 9.10 -6.37 -2.23
CA GLU A 267 8.63 -7.72 -1.93
C GLU A 267 9.31 -8.36 -0.71
N GLY A 268 8.55 -9.17 0.04
CA GLY A 268 9.09 -9.98 1.13
C GLY A 268 9.67 -9.17 2.31
N ASN A 269 9.36 -7.88 2.42
CA ASN A 269 9.86 -7.04 3.50
C ASN A 269 8.99 -7.16 4.76
N ILE A 270 9.60 -6.95 5.91
CA ILE A 270 8.91 -6.78 7.20
C ILE A 270 9.01 -5.30 7.57
N ALA A 271 7.87 -4.61 7.65
CA ALA A 271 7.80 -3.18 7.91
C ALA A 271 6.84 -2.87 9.06
N ASP A 272 7.23 -1.97 9.95
CA ASP A 272 6.37 -1.44 11.01
C ASP A 272 5.72 -0.09 10.65
N GLY A 273 5.75 0.26 9.37
CA GLY A 273 5.24 1.52 8.83
C GLY A 273 4.70 1.40 7.42
N THR A 274 4.19 2.52 6.90
CA THR A 274 3.56 2.62 5.59
C THR A 274 4.51 2.27 4.44
N ILE A 275 4.00 1.52 3.45
CA ILE A 275 4.60 1.40 2.12
C ILE A 275 3.74 2.24 1.16
N SER A 276 4.32 3.21 0.46
CA SER A 276 3.58 4.03 -0.50
C SER A 276 4.01 3.81 -1.95
N TYR A 277 3.07 4.06 -2.88
CA TYR A 277 3.31 4.13 -4.32
C TYR A 277 2.62 5.36 -4.90
N GLY A 278 3.16 5.93 -5.95
CA GLY A 278 2.64 7.20 -6.47
C GLY A 278 2.77 7.35 -7.98
N TYR A 279 3.37 8.44 -8.40
CA TYR A 279 3.37 8.92 -9.79
C TYR A 279 4.16 8.10 -10.81
N GLY A 280 4.87 7.06 -10.37
CA GLY A 280 5.54 6.12 -11.26
C GLY A 280 4.59 5.07 -11.84
N THR A 281 5.10 4.25 -12.75
CA THR A 281 4.36 3.17 -13.40
C THR A 281 4.97 1.81 -13.08
N SER A 282 4.16 0.74 -13.22
CA SER A 282 4.59 -0.65 -13.04
C SER A 282 5.17 -0.93 -11.64
N THR A 283 4.44 -0.51 -10.59
CA THR A 283 4.81 -0.79 -9.21
C THR A 283 4.22 -2.13 -8.75
N THR A 284 5.05 -2.98 -8.16
CA THR A 284 4.60 -4.22 -7.50
C THR A 284 4.93 -4.17 -6.01
N ILE A 285 3.90 -4.34 -5.15
CA ILE A 285 4.05 -4.47 -3.69
C ILE A 285 3.54 -5.86 -3.31
N ALA A 286 4.46 -6.79 -2.98
CA ALA A 286 4.10 -8.20 -2.89
C ALA A 286 4.67 -8.89 -1.63
N ASN A 287 3.85 -9.76 -1.02
CA ASN A 287 4.29 -10.66 0.04
C ASN A 287 4.99 -9.98 1.23
N ASN A 288 4.69 -8.72 1.50
CA ASN A 288 5.23 -7.99 2.64
C ASN A 288 4.40 -8.23 3.90
N ILE A 289 5.04 -8.20 5.06
CA ILE A 289 4.40 -8.14 6.37
C ILE A 289 4.46 -6.69 6.84
N ILE A 290 3.29 -6.03 6.89
CA ILE A 290 3.18 -4.60 7.20
C ILE A 290 2.32 -4.48 8.46
N LYS A 291 2.93 -4.19 9.59
CA LYS A 291 2.25 -4.09 10.89
C LYS A 291 2.50 -2.71 11.48
N LYS A 292 1.42 -1.99 11.80
CA LYS A 292 1.56 -0.66 12.41
C LYS A 292 2.34 -0.73 13.72
N ASN A 293 3.35 0.11 13.86
CA ASN A 293 3.99 0.37 15.14
C ASN A 293 3.00 1.11 16.07
N PRO A 294 2.64 0.54 17.23
CA PRO A 294 1.71 1.17 18.17
C PRO A 294 2.16 2.55 18.66
N GLU A 295 3.47 2.78 18.71
CA GLU A 295 4.07 4.05 19.18
C GLU A 295 4.09 5.12 18.07
N SER A 296 3.84 4.74 16.80
CA SER A 296 3.80 5.69 15.69
C SER A 296 2.47 6.44 15.66
N THR A 297 2.51 7.75 15.84
CA THR A 297 1.32 8.62 15.76
C THR A 297 1.03 9.12 14.33
N GLY A 298 1.99 9.05 13.41
CA GLY A 298 1.90 9.64 12.07
C GLY A 298 1.41 8.70 10.98
N GLN A 299 1.53 7.39 11.16
CA GLN A 299 1.25 6.40 10.12
C GLN A 299 -0.14 5.78 10.31
N SER A 300 -1.07 6.14 9.43
CA SER A 300 -2.46 5.67 9.53
C SER A 300 -2.87 4.68 8.43
N ILE A 301 -2.03 4.49 7.40
CA ILE A 301 -2.33 3.67 6.22
C ILE A 301 -1.22 2.62 6.05
N GLY A 302 -1.60 1.36 5.79
CA GLY A 302 -0.65 0.27 5.58
C GLY A 302 0.03 0.37 4.21
N ILE A 303 -0.76 0.28 3.13
CA ILE A 303 -0.28 0.56 1.77
C ILE A 303 -1.00 1.80 1.26
N ASN A 304 -0.25 2.84 0.89
CA ASN A 304 -0.80 4.14 0.54
C ASN A 304 -0.52 4.51 -0.92
N GLY A 305 -1.59 4.59 -1.73
CA GLY A 305 -1.53 5.20 -3.06
C GLY A 305 -1.42 6.72 -2.94
N LEU A 306 -0.32 7.28 -3.40
CA LEU A 306 -0.12 8.73 -3.47
C LEU A 306 -0.86 9.23 -4.72
N GLY A 307 -1.98 9.88 -4.55
CA GLY A 307 -2.77 10.44 -5.63
C GLY A 307 -2.96 11.93 -5.45
N VAL A 308 -2.64 12.71 -6.44
CA VAL A 308 -3.11 14.08 -6.55
C VAL A 308 -4.22 14.09 -7.58
N GLY A 309 -5.45 14.21 -7.10
CA GLY A 309 -6.62 14.86 -7.69
C GLY A 309 -6.92 14.78 -9.19
N ALA A 310 -6.23 14.01 -9.99
CA ALA A 310 -6.53 13.82 -11.40
C ALA A 310 -6.64 12.32 -11.70
N LEU A 311 -7.78 11.91 -12.20
CA LEU A 311 -8.06 10.62 -12.86
C LEU A 311 -7.04 10.25 -13.97
N GLU A 312 -6.10 11.12 -14.27
CA GLU A 312 -5.08 10.99 -15.32
C GLU A 312 -3.70 10.55 -14.79
N ALA A 313 -3.47 10.52 -13.49
CA ALA A 313 -2.20 10.01 -12.96
C ALA A 313 -2.07 8.52 -13.26
N ARG A 314 -1.09 8.16 -14.08
CA ARG A 314 -0.74 6.79 -14.42
C ARG A 314 0.01 6.14 -13.26
N SER A 315 -0.68 5.78 -12.20
CA SER A 315 -0.10 4.96 -11.15
C SER A 315 -0.73 3.57 -11.24
N ASP A 316 -0.22 2.75 -12.13
CA ASP A 316 -0.58 1.35 -12.17
C ASP A 316 0.21 0.58 -11.10
N ALA A 317 -0.50 -0.25 -10.37
CA ALA A 317 0.13 -1.03 -9.30
C ALA A 317 -0.48 -2.41 -9.14
N VAL A 318 0.36 -3.37 -8.76
CA VAL A 318 -0.04 -4.71 -8.31
C VAL A 318 0.28 -4.84 -6.82
N ILE A 319 -0.75 -4.98 -6.00
CA ILE A 319 -0.66 -5.14 -4.55
C ILE A 319 -1.12 -6.56 -4.21
N LYS A 320 -0.20 -7.48 -3.93
CA LYS A 320 -0.57 -8.90 -3.81
C LYS A 320 0.07 -9.62 -2.64
N GLY A 321 -0.74 -10.50 -1.98
CA GLY A 321 -0.22 -11.43 -0.97
C GLY A 321 0.35 -10.76 0.28
N ASN A 322 0.06 -9.48 0.55
CA ASN A 322 0.57 -8.78 1.72
C ASN A 322 -0.26 -9.12 2.96
N LEU A 323 0.39 -9.18 4.12
CA LEU A 323 -0.23 -9.23 5.44
C LEU A 323 -0.17 -7.84 6.07
N ILE A 324 -1.33 -7.20 6.25
CA ILE A 324 -1.44 -5.80 6.71
C ILE A 324 -2.29 -5.77 7.97
N SER A 325 -1.78 -5.17 9.06
CA SER A 325 -2.54 -5.12 10.32
C SER A 325 -2.31 -3.88 11.17
N GLY A 326 -3.37 -3.48 11.90
CA GLY A 326 -3.32 -2.44 12.94
C GLY A 326 -3.41 -1.00 12.44
N PHE A 327 -3.63 -0.76 11.17
CA PHE A 327 -3.73 0.58 10.58
C PHE A 327 -5.16 1.14 10.64
N THR A 328 -5.32 2.43 10.51
CA THR A 328 -6.63 3.06 10.33
C THR A 328 -7.27 2.64 9.00
N THR A 329 -6.45 2.60 7.94
CA THR A 329 -6.82 2.07 6.62
C THR A 329 -5.77 1.04 6.20
N GLY A 330 -6.20 -0.16 5.79
CA GLY A 330 -5.28 -1.20 5.33
C GLY A 330 -4.61 -0.81 4.02
N ILE A 331 -5.40 -0.63 2.96
CA ILE A 331 -4.93 -0.21 1.63
C ILE A 331 -5.73 1.00 1.17
N ASP A 332 -5.08 2.10 0.82
CA ASP A 332 -5.66 3.24 0.09
C ASP A 332 -5.25 3.12 -1.38
N ILE A 333 -6.23 2.91 -2.25
CA ILE A 333 -6.03 2.77 -3.69
C ILE A 333 -6.31 4.10 -4.37
N ARG A 334 -5.31 4.61 -5.05
CA ARG A 334 -5.38 5.80 -5.90
C ARG A 334 -4.87 5.47 -7.30
N GLY A 335 -5.30 6.25 -8.29
CA GLY A 335 -4.82 6.11 -9.66
C GLY A 335 -5.65 5.18 -10.53
N LYS A 336 -5.01 4.57 -11.53
CA LYS A 336 -5.69 3.82 -12.59
C LYS A 336 -5.03 2.47 -12.81
N SER A 337 -5.83 1.44 -13.07
CA SER A 337 -5.34 0.08 -13.35
C SER A 337 -4.59 -0.54 -12.16
N VAL A 338 -5.19 -0.48 -10.97
CA VAL A 338 -4.63 -1.08 -9.74
C VAL A 338 -5.28 -2.42 -9.46
N PHE A 339 -4.44 -3.43 -9.18
CA PHE A 339 -4.83 -4.77 -8.82
C PHE A 339 -4.46 -5.05 -7.36
N ALA A 340 -5.45 -5.25 -6.48
CA ALA A 340 -5.24 -5.64 -5.08
C ALA A 340 -5.74 -7.07 -4.89
N THR A 341 -4.81 -8.06 -4.82
CA THR A 341 -5.18 -9.46 -4.90
C THR A 341 -4.56 -10.32 -3.79
N GLY A 342 -5.37 -11.19 -3.16
CA GLY A 342 -4.86 -12.16 -2.20
C GLY A 342 -4.24 -11.58 -0.93
N ASN A 343 -4.52 -10.33 -0.58
CA ASN A 343 -4.01 -9.70 0.63
C ASN A 343 -4.82 -10.13 1.86
N GLN A 344 -4.16 -10.19 3.02
CA GLN A 344 -4.79 -10.36 4.32
C GLN A 344 -4.75 -9.02 5.06
N ILE A 345 -5.93 -8.46 5.37
CA ILE A 345 -6.06 -7.13 5.98
C ILE A 345 -6.83 -7.30 7.29
N ARG A 346 -6.20 -6.93 8.40
CA ARG A 346 -6.74 -7.15 9.74
C ARG A 346 -6.66 -5.89 10.62
N ASP A 347 -7.55 -5.84 11.61
CA ASP A 347 -7.52 -4.85 12.70
C ASP A 347 -7.47 -3.40 12.22
N PHE A 348 -8.25 -3.10 11.18
CA PHE A 348 -8.39 -1.75 10.67
C PHE A 348 -9.52 -0.99 11.39
N VAL A 349 -9.38 0.33 11.51
CA VAL A 349 -10.34 1.18 12.22
C VAL A 349 -11.39 1.82 11.28
N ASN A 350 -10.94 2.31 10.12
CA ASN A 350 -11.80 3.06 9.18
C ASN A 350 -12.15 2.22 7.94
N ALA A 351 -11.15 1.75 7.23
CA ALA A 351 -11.36 0.95 6.03
C ALA A 351 -10.34 -0.17 5.89
N GLY A 352 -10.79 -1.37 5.52
CA GLY A 352 -9.88 -2.42 5.06
C GLY A 352 -9.22 -2.00 3.76
N ILE A 353 -10.03 -1.68 2.74
CA ILE A 353 -9.60 -1.10 1.48
C ILE A 353 -10.43 0.16 1.19
N LEU A 354 -9.77 1.23 0.83
CA LEU A 354 -10.36 2.47 0.35
C LEU A 354 -9.97 2.65 -1.12
N ALA A 355 -10.93 2.72 -2.03
CA ALA A 355 -10.74 3.19 -3.39
C ALA A 355 -11.27 4.63 -3.49
N TYR A 356 -10.38 5.58 -3.72
CA TYR A 356 -10.74 7.00 -3.76
C TYR A 356 -10.14 7.70 -4.97
N GLN A 357 -10.98 8.32 -5.79
CA GLN A 357 -10.58 8.98 -7.03
C GLN A 357 -9.73 8.05 -7.92
N ALA A 358 -10.19 6.82 -8.07
CA ALA A 358 -9.50 5.75 -8.76
C ALA A 358 -10.38 5.17 -9.87
N SER A 359 -9.76 4.54 -10.87
CA SER A 359 -10.51 3.92 -11.98
C SER A 359 -9.85 2.64 -12.47
N GLN A 360 -10.65 1.71 -13.03
CA GLN A 360 -10.18 0.41 -13.49
C GLN A 360 -9.49 -0.39 -12.37
N ILE A 361 -10.21 -0.58 -11.27
CA ILE A 361 -9.67 -1.20 -10.05
C ILE A 361 -10.19 -2.64 -9.93
N PHE A 362 -9.28 -3.57 -9.64
CA PHE A 362 -9.58 -4.97 -9.42
C PHE A 362 -9.15 -5.37 -7.99
N ILE A 363 -10.12 -5.77 -7.16
CA ILE A 363 -9.91 -6.19 -5.78
C ILE A 363 -10.41 -7.62 -5.67
N GLU A 364 -9.48 -8.60 -5.63
CA GLU A 364 -9.84 -10.00 -5.83
C GLU A 364 -9.18 -10.93 -4.80
N GLY A 365 -9.98 -11.85 -4.25
CA GLY A 365 -9.47 -12.92 -3.38
C GLY A 365 -8.81 -12.45 -2.09
N ASN A 366 -9.11 -11.24 -1.60
CA ASN A 366 -8.57 -10.75 -0.34
C ASN A 366 -9.37 -11.28 0.86
N ASN A 367 -8.68 -11.45 2.01
CA ASN A 367 -9.31 -11.67 3.30
C ASN A 367 -9.29 -10.38 4.11
N ILE A 368 -10.47 -9.85 4.46
CA ILE A 368 -10.63 -8.54 5.12
C ILE A 368 -11.45 -8.75 6.38
N GLU A 369 -10.80 -8.72 7.54
CA GLU A 369 -11.44 -9.05 8.80
C GLU A 369 -10.84 -8.28 9.99
N ASN A 370 -11.61 -8.13 11.06
CA ASN A 370 -11.12 -7.66 12.36
C ASN A 370 -11.17 -8.81 13.37
N ASP A 371 -10.07 -9.06 14.07
CA ASP A 371 -9.96 -10.20 14.99
C ASP A 371 -10.80 -10.02 16.27
N VAL A 372 -11.07 -8.78 16.70
CA VAL A 372 -11.80 -8.48 17.94
C VAL A 372 -13.26 -8.12 17.65
N PRO A 373 -14.23 -9.00 17.91
CA PRO A 373 -15.63 -8.78 17.62
C PRO A 373 -16.24 -7.56 18.35
N GLU A 374 -15.68 -7.15 19.47
CA GLU A 374 -16.20 -6.04 20.29
C GLU A 374 -15.73 -4.66 19.79
N GLN A 375 -14.66 -4.59 19.05
CA GLN A 375 -14.13 -3.35 18.43
C GLN A 375 -14.50 -3.25 16.94
N ARG A 376 -15.69 -3.66 16.58
CA ARG A 376 -16.20 -3.65 15.21
C ARG A 376 -16.24 -2.23 14.67
N SER A 377 -15.13 -1.77 14.18
CA SER A 377 -14.97 -0.49 13.53
C SER A 377 -14.66 -0.71 12.06
N GLY A 378 -15.18 0.14 11.24
CA GLY A 378 -14.75 0.26 9.86
C GLY A 378 -15.59 -0.47 8.83
N THR A 379 -15.31 -0.07 7.60
CA THR A 379 -15.87 -0.59 6.36
C THR A 379 -14.84 -1.51 5.70
N ALA A 380 -15.23 -2.73 5.31
CA ALA A 380 -14.25 -3.59 4.65
C ALA A 380 -13.80 -3.00 3.30
N LEU A 381 -14.75 -2.52 2.47
CA LEU A 381 -14.45 -1.80 1.23
C LEU A 381 -15.24 -0.49 1.15
N SER A 382 -14.55 0.62 1.00
CA SER A 382 -15.15 1.92 0.70
C SER A 382 -14.74 2.39 -0.69
N ILE A 383 -15.73 2.64 -1.57
CA ILE A 383 -15.56 3.15 -2.92
C ILE A 383 -16.13 4.57 -2.97
N THR A 384 -15.29 5.56 -3.23
CA THR A 384 -15.71 6.96 -3.23
C THR A 384 -15.11 7.67 -4.46
N GLN A 385 -15.95 8.32 -5.25
CA GLN A 385 -15.51 9.03 -6.46
C GLN A 385 -14.62 8.18 -7.38
N SER A 386 -14.96 6.89 -7.51
CA SER A 386 -14.17 5.92 -8.27
C SER A 386 -15.06 5.16 -9.24
N ASP A 387 -14.56 4.83 -10.41
CA ASP A 387 -15.32 4.22 -11.49
C ASP A 387 -14.67 2.91 -11.95
N ASN A 388 -15.49 2.00 -12.53
CA ASN A 388 -15.03 0.70 -13.03
C ASN A 388 -14.28 -0.11 -11.95
N VAL A 389 -14.95 -0.36 -10.82
CA VAL A 389 -14.39 -1.13 -9.71
C VAL A 389 -14.99 -2.52 -9.70
N THR A 390 -14.14 -3.54 -9.78
CA THR A 390 -14.51 -4.94 -9.59
C THR A 390 -14.03 -5.43 -8.23
N PHE A 391 -14.97 -5.94 -7.42
CA PHE A 391 -14.72 -6.54 -6.13
C PHE A 391 -15.22 -7.99 -6.15
N SER A 392 -14.31 -8.96 -6.27
CA SER A 392 -14.70 -10.35 -6.53
C SER A 392 -13.92 -11.37 -5.69
N GLY A 393 -14.61 -12.45 -5.30
CA GLY A 393 -13.99 -13.58 -4.61
C GLY A 393 -13.39 -13.27 -3.25
N ASN A 394 -13.73 -12.14 -2.63
CA ASN A 394 -13.17 -11.74 -1.34
C ASN A 394 -13.93 -12.39 -0.17
N GLN A 395 -13.23 -12.57 0.94
CA GLN A 395 -13.80 -12.98 2.22
C GLN A 395 -13.84 -11.79 3.17
N ILE A 396 -15.02 -11.50 3.72
CA ILE A 396 -15.24 -10.38 4.64
C ILE A 396 -15.86 -10.92 5.92
N ALA A 397 -15.29 -10.55 7.07
CA ALA A 397 -15.85 -10.89 8.37
C ALA A 397 -15.60 -9.81 9.44
N ASN A 398 -16.44 -9.80 10.48
CA ASN A 398 -16.28 -8.97 11.67
C ASN A 398 -16.14 -7.45 11.38
N VAL A 399 -17.02 -6.92 10.56
CA VAL A 399 -17.02 -5.49 10.17
C VAL A 399 -18.37 -4.80 10.46
N VAL A 400 -18.37 -3.49 10.63
CA VAL A 400 -19.62 -2.72 10.73
C VAL A 400 -20.34 -2.68 9.38
N LEU A 401 -19.62 -2.32 8.33
CA LEU A 401 -20.15 -2.24 6.98
C LEU A 401 -19.26 -3.04 6.03
N ALA A 402 -19.85 -3.97 5.29
CA ALA A 402 -19.04 -4.76 4.37
C ALA A 402 -18.57 -3.95 3.15
N VAL A 403 -19.52 -3.33 2.43
CA VAL A 403 -19.19 -2.52 1.26
C VAL A 403 -20.01 -1.23 1.26
N ARG A 404 -19.33 -0.11 1.04
CA ARG A 404 -19.95 1.19 0.75
C ARG A 404 -19.51 1.67 -0.62
N SER A 405 -20.46 2.10 -1.46
CA SER A 405 -20.13 2.67 -2.76
C SER A 405 -20.92 3.95 -3.07
N THR A 406 -20.19 4.95 -3.57
CA THR A 406 -20.67 6.13 -4.28
C THR A 406 -20.08 6.21 -5.69
N GLY A 407 -19.49 5.12 -6.20
CA GLY A 407 -18.86 5.04 -7.51
C GLY A 407 -19.82 4.58 -8.60
N ASN A 408 -19.39 4.71 -9.86
CA ASN A 408 -20.10 4.20 -11.03
C ASN A 408 -19.49 2.89 -11.52
N ASP A 409 -20.31 2.07 -12.19
CA ASP A 409 -19.91 0.80 -12.78
C ASP A 409 -19.18 -0.14 -11.81
N VAL A 410 -19.78 -0.30 -10.63
CA VAL A 410 -19.24 -1.14 -9.56
C VAL A 410 -19.78 -2.56 -9.67
N GLN A 411 -18.90 -3.53 -9.66
CA GLN A 411 -19.22 -4.95 -9.70
C GLN A 411 -18.79 -5.63 -8.39
N ILE A 412 -19.75 -6.23 -7.67
CA ILE A 412 -19.53 -6.93 -6.40
C ILE A 412 -19.95 -8.38 -6.62
N LYS A 413 -18.97 -9.28 -6.85
CA LYS A 413 -19.24 -10.62 -7.35
C LYS A 413 -18.58 -11.71 -6.50
N ASP A 414 -19.31 -12.81 -6.30
CA ASP A 414 -18.77 -14.07 -5.77
C ASP A 414 -18.04 -13.90 -4.42
N ASN A 415 -18.40 -12.90 -3.61
CA ASN A 415 -17.82 -12.66 -2.30
C ASN A 415 -18.55 -13.46 -1.21
N VAL A 416 -17.81 -13.81 -0.17
CA VAL A 416 -18.34 -14.39 1.07
C VAL A 416 -18.33 -13.31 2.15
N ILE A 417 -19.51 -12.83 2.54
CA ILE A 417 -19.68 -11.72 3.50
C ILE A 417 -20.38 -12.27 4.74
N LYS A 418 -19.69 -12.27 5.87
CA LYS A 418 -20.19 -12.81 7.13
C LYS A 418 -19.96 -11.85 8.30
N GLN A 419 -20.73 -12.00 9.39
CA GLN A 419 -20.48 -11.31 10.65
C GLN A 419 -20.34 -9.78 10.49
N PHE A 420 -21.39 -9.12 10.03
CA PHE A 420 -21.45 -7.67 9.81
C PHE A 420 -22.70 -7.06 10.42
N SER A 421 -22.71 -5.72 10.64
CA SER A 421 -23.92 -4.98 10.97
C SER A 421 -24.73 -4.62 9.72
N ARG A 422 -24.05 -4.11 8.69
CA ARG A 422 -24.62 -3.73 7.40
C ARG A 422 -23.80 -4.38 6.28
N GLY A 423 -24.49 -4.94 5.29
CA GLY A 423 -23.83 -5.62 4.17
C GLY A 423 -23.33 -4.64 3.11
N ILE A 424 -23.99 -4.56 1.98
CA ILE A 424 -23.60 -3.74 0.83
C ILE A 424 -24.50 -2.50 0.77
N TRP A 425 -23.92 -1.32 0.77
CA TRP A 425 -24.64 -0.06 0.63
C TRP A 425 -24.20 0.70 -0.62
N ILE A 426 -25.12 0.84 -1.58
CA ILE A 426 -24.94 1.63 -2.81
C ILE A 426 -25.77 2.89 -2.66
N SER A 427 -25.14 4.07 -2.64
CA SER A 427 -25.84 5.34 -2.42
C SER A 427 -25.84 6.27 -3.64
N GLN A 428 -24.98 6.03 -4.60
CA GLN A 428 -24.93 6.74 -5.89
C GLN A 428 -24.36 5.80 -6.97
N GLY A 429 -24.60 6.13 -8.24
CA GLY A 429 -24.06 5.40 -9.38
C GLY A 429 -24.74 4.06 -9.63
N ASN A 430 -24.10 3.23 -10.42
CA ASN A 430 -24.61 1.94 -10.86
C ASN A 430 -23.82 0.78 -10.26
N ALA A 431 -24.50 -0.29 -9.86
CA ALA A 431 -23.84 -1.49 -9.35
C ALA A 431 -24.46 -2.78 -9.85
N VAL A 432 -23.61 -3.80 -10.02
CA VAL A 432 -24.01 -5.20 -10.20
C VAL A 432 -23.55 -6.01 -9.00
N ILE A 433 -24.49 -6.63 -8.29
CA ILE A 433 -24.25 -7.46 -7.10
C ILE A 433 -24.68 -8.88 -7.45
N GLU A 434 -23.69 -9.76 -7.69
CA GLU A 434 -23.96 -11.08 -8.28
C GLU A 434 -23.20 -12.21 -7.56
N GLY A 435 -23.85 -13.34 -7.32
CA GLY A 435 -23.19 -14.57 -6.86
C GLY A 435 -22.66 -14.53 -5.44
N ASN A 436 -22.98 -13.50 -4.64
CA ASN A 436 -22.43 -13.37 -3.30
C ASN A 436 -23.19 -14.24 -2.29
N PHE A 437 -22.45 -14.80 -1.33
CA PHE A 437 -23.01 -15.39 -0.12
C PHE A 437 -22.95 -14.37 1.01
N ILE A 438 -24.12 -13.97 1.56
CA ILE A 438 -24.21 -12.89 2.54
C ILE A 438 -25.00 -13.37 3.77
N SER A 439 -24.32 -13.40 4.94
CA SER A 439 -24.91 -13.86 6.20
C SER A 439 -24.40 -13.06 7.40
N PRO A 440 -25.26 -12.38 8.17
CA PRO A 440 -24.87 -11.71 9.40
C PRO A 440 -24.70 -12.66 10.60
N ALA A 441 -24.72 -13.98 10.40
CA ALA A 441 -24.71 -14.99 11.45
C ALA A 441 -23.58 -14.78 12.48
N GLY A 442 -23.95 -14.85 13.76
CA GLY A 442 -23.02 -14.63 14.88
C GLY A 442 -22.87 -13.16 15.31
N PHE A 443 -23.60 -12.27 14.68
CA PHE A 443 -23.63 -10.86 15.00
C PHE A 443 -24.84 -10.47 15.85
N GLN A 444 -24.67 -9.61 16.84
CA GLN A 444 -25.82 -8.92 17.44
C GLN A 444 -26.35 -7.89 16.44
N THR A 445 -27.49 -8.18 15.85
CA THR A 445 -28.06 -7.31 14.81
C THR A 445 -28.56 -6.01 15.42
N VAL A 446 -28.09 -4.89 14.89
CA VAL A 446 -28.75 -3.60 15.10
C VAL A 446 -30.11 -3.59 14.35
N PRO A 447 -31.10 -2.78 14.81
CA PRO A 447 -32.43 -2.75 14.18
C PRO A 447 -32.46 -2.47 12.68
N GLU A 448 -31.42 -1.91 12.11
CA GLU A 448 -31.29 -1.53 10.69
C GLU A 448 -30.31 -2.41 9.90
N SER A 449 -30.20 -3.72 10.20
CA SER A 449 -29.32 -4.60 9.43
C SER A 449 -29.93 -5.01 8.10
N TYR A 450 -29.22 -4.79 7.00
CA TYR A 450 -29.58 -5.24 5.66
C TYR A 450 -28.40 -5.95 4.99
N ALA A 451 -28.71 -6.84 4.04
CA ALA A 451 -27.68 -7.44 3.19
C ALA A 451 -27.29 -6.50 2.06
N VAL A 452 -28.29 -5.94 1.38
CA VAL A 452 -28.09 -4.96 0.32
C VAL A 452 -29.01 -3.78 0.55
N SER A 453 -28.47 -2.58 0.51
CA SER A 453 -29.24 -1.32 0.52
C SER A 453 -28.87 -0.48 -0.70
N VAL A 454 -29.90 -0.05 -1.45
CA VAL A 454 -29.77 0.87 -2.59
C VAL A 454 -30.55 2.12 -2.28
N THR A 455 -29.90 3.28 -2.24
CA THR A 455 -30.51 4.54 -1.78
C THR A 455 -30.16 5.71 -2.69
N ASN A 456 -30.90 6.81 -2.55
CA ASN A 456 -30.67 8.08 -3.25
C ASN A 456 -30.79 7.97 -4.78
N THR A 457 -29.73 8.30 -5.52
CA THR A 457 -29.65 8.29 -6.99
C THR A 457 -28.93 7.05 -7.52
N ALA A 458 -28.99 5.96 -6.78
CA ALA A 458 -28.33 4.73 -7.19
C ALA A 458 -29.29 3.79 -7.92
N SER A 459 -28.74 3.03 -8.89
CA SER A 459 -29.41 1.89 -9.49
C SER A 459 -28.61 0.61 -9.26
N ALA A 460 -29.27 -0.54 -9.23
CA ALA A 460 -28.59 -1.80 -9.02
C ALA A 460 -29.25 -2.99 -9.71
N VAL A 461 -28.41 -3.94 -10.12
CA VAL A 461 -28.82 -5.30 -10.50
C VAL A 461 -28.32 -6.25 -9.40
N ILE A 462 -29.25 -6.84 -8.66
CA ILE A 462 -28.99 -7.76 -7.54
C ILE A 462 -29.42 -9.15 -8.02
N ARG A 463 -28.46 -10.02 -8.35
CA ARG A 463 -28.81 -11.30 -8.95
C ARG A 463 -27.99 -12.49 -8.46
N LYS A 464 -28.65 -13.66 -8.39
CA LYS A 464 -28.00 -14.94 -8.04
C LYS A 464 -27.23 -14.92 -6.72
N ASN A 465 -27.62 -14.06 -5.77
CA ASN A 465 -27.03 -14.03 -4.44
C ASN A 465 -27.79 -14.96 -3.50
N THR A 466 -27.08 -15.47 -2.50
CA THR A 466 -27.66 -16.22 -1.39
C THR A 466 -27.61 -15.38 -0.11
N PHE A 467 -28.79 -15.15 0.48
CA PHE A 467 -28.96 -14.40 1.72
C PHE A 467 -29.49 -15.31 2.81
N THR A 468 -28.80 -15.40 3.96
CA THR A 468 -29.23 -16.27 5.03
C THR A 468 -29.20 -15.58 6.40
N ARG A 469 -30.12 -15.99 7.32
CA ARG A 469 -30.12 -15.62 8.73
C ARG A 469 -30.28 -14.12 9.02
N PHE A 470 -31.03 -13.42 8.21
CA PHE A 470 -31.36 -12.01 8.46
C PHE A 470 -32.49 -11.85 9.49
N ARG A 471 -32.47 -10.75 10.25
CA ARG A 471 -33.56 -10.36 11.16
C ARG A 471 -34.38 -9.19 10.64
N ASN A 472 -33.86 -8.33 9.76
CA ASN A 472 -34.50 -7.21 9.10
C ASN A 472 -34.29 -7.28 7.60
N PHE A 473 -34.70 -6.30 6.87
CA PHE A 473 -34.71 -6.25 5.41
C PHE A 473 -33.43 -6.82 4.74
N PRO A 474 -33.40 -8.09 4.28
CA PRO A 474 -32.29 -8.55 3.45
C PRO A 474 -32.00 -7.60 2.29
N ILE A 475 -33.04 -7.12 1.61
CA ILE A 475 -32.87 -6.12 0.55
C ILE A 475 -33.77 -4.91 0.85
N TYR A 476 -33.14 -3.74 0.92
CA TYR A 476 -33.79 -2.45 1.11
C TYR A 476 -33.45 -1.51 -0.06
N CYS A 477 -34.45 -1.04 -0.77
CA CYS A 477 -34.28 -0.06 -1.84
C CYS A 477 -35.14 1.18 -1.55
N SER A 478 -34.49 2.34 -1.46
CA SER A 478 -35.15 3.65 -1.35
C SER A 478 -34.52 4.61 -2.36
N THR A 479 -34.90 4.45 -3.62
CA THR A 479 -34.33 5.18 -4.75
C THR A 479 -35.43 5.58 -5.72
N ASN A 480 -35.26 6.68 -6.42
CA ASN A 480 -36.12 7.04 -7.56
C ASN A 480 -35.69 6.36 -8.88
N GLU A 481 -34.61 5.62 -8.84
CA GLU A 481 -34.02 4.92 -9.98
C GLU A 481 -34.58 3.50 -10.15
N HIS A 482 -33.97 2.74 -11.05
CA HIS A 482 -34.38 1.39 -11.38
C HIS A 482 -33.53 0.34 -10.64
N THR A 483 -34.23 -0.64 -10.02
CA THR A 483 -33.56 -1.78 -9.36
C THR A 483 -34.08 -3.09 -9.93
N LYS A 484 -33.17 -4.02 -10.27
CA LYS A 484 -33.50 -5.38 -10.70
C LYS A 484 -33.03 -6.39 -9.64
N ILE A 485 -33.94 -7.26 -9.19
CA ILE A 485 -33.70 -8.31 -8.19
C ILE A 485 -34.06 -9.63 -8.83
N ILE A 486 -33.06 -10.41 -9.24
CA ILE A 486 -33.29 -11.53 -10.17
C ILE A 486 -32.63 -12.81 -9.66
N GLY A 487 -33.42 -13.88 -9.49
CA GLY A 487 -32.91 -15.23 -9.21
C GLY A 487 -32.09 -15.34 -7.92
N ASN A 488 -32.39 -14.54 -6.90
CA ASN A 488 -31.72 -14.64 -5.61
C ASN A 488 -32.42 -15.70 -4.73
N ASP A 489 -31.66 -16.31 -3.84
CA ASP A 489 -32.12 -17.24 -2.84
C ASP A 489 -32.05 -16.58 -1.45
N ILE A 490 -33.18 -16.43 -0.76
CA ILE A 490 -33.32 -15.76 0.53
C ILE A 490 -33.93 -16.75 1.53
N GLU A 491 -33.11 -17.23 2.45
CA GLU A 491 -33.51 -18.23 3.43
C GLU A 491 -33.47 -17.70 4.87
N ASP A 492 -34.39 -18.22 5.67
CA ASP A 492 -34.41 -18.09 7.13
C ASP A 492 -34.42 -16.64 7.63
N SER A 493 -35.25 -15.82 7.02
CA SER A 493 -35.49 -14.43 7.44
C SER A 493 -36.69 -14.40 8.42
N PRO A 494 -36.49 -14.14 9.72
CA PRO A 494 -37.60 -14.18 10.71
C PRO A 494 -38.42 -12.88 10.80
N LEU A 495 -38.40 -12.00 9.80
CA LEU A 495 -38.75 -10.61 10.01
C LEU A 495 -40.00 -10.08 9.36
N ILE A 496 -40.21 -8.78 9.64
CA ILE A 496 -41.43 -8.05 9.29
C ILE A 496 -41.51 -7.90 7.76
N VAL A 497 -40.40 -7.57 7.05
CA VAL A 497 -40.39 -7.44 5.59
C VAL A 497 -39.07 -7.99 5.02
N THR A 498 -39.14 -8.83 4.00
CA THR A 498 -37.94 -9.40 3.38
C THR A 498 -37.37 -8.48 2.30
N LEU A 499 -38.15 -8.13 1.28
CA LEU A 499 -37.82 -7.13 0.28
C LEU A 499 -38.66 -5.87 0.53
N TYR A 500 -37.99 -4.80 0.94
CA TYR A 500 -38.66 -3.50 1.11
C TYR A 500 -38.13 -2.51 0.09
N LEU A 501 -39.02 -2.15 -0.85
CA LEU A 501 -38.67 -1.28 -1.97
C LEU A 501 -39.65 -0.09 -1.97
N THR A 502 -39.10 1.11 -1.98
CA THR A 502 -39.88 2.33 -1.97
C THR A 502 -39.44 3.30 -3.05
N ARG A 503 -40.42 3.94 -3.68
CA ARG A 503 -40.24 4.82 -4.84
C ARG A 503 -39.69 4.06 -6.05
N GLY A 504 -39.32 4.75 -7.14
CA GLY A 504 -38.70 4.17 -8.34
C GLY A 504 -39.46 3.05 -9.03
N THR A 505 -38.77 2.34 -9.89
CA THR A 505 -39.27 1.19 -10.65
C THR A 505 -38.46 -0.05 -10.30
N HIS A 506 -39.13 -1.17 -10.01
CA HIS A 506 -38.47 -2.39 -9.57
C HIS A 506 -38.89 -3.61 -10.40
N GLU A 507 -37.92 -4.40 -10.82
CA GLU A 507 -38.14 -5.69 -11.44
C GLU A 507 -37.70 -6.81 -10.49
N ILE A 508 -38.62 -7.64 -10.01
CA ILE A 508 -38.39 -8.71 -9.03
C ILE A 508 -38.76 -10.02 -9.71
N ILE A 509 -37.77 -10.76 -10.17
CA ILE A 509 -37.97 -11.86 -11.11
C ILE A 509 -37.28 -13.14 -10.64
N GLY A 510 -38.03 -14.25 -10.56
CA GLY A 510 -37.48 -15.58 -10.35
C GLY A 510 -36.76 -15.81 -9.03
N ASN A 511 -37.03 -15.01 -7.99
CA ASN A 511 -36.39 -15.18 -6.69
C ASN A 511 -37.08 -16.27 -5.87
N THR A 512 -36.31 -16.99 -5.04
CA THR A 512 -36.83 -17.90 -4.03
C THR A 512 -36.71 -17.23 -2.67
N ILE A 513 -37.84 -17.05 -1.98
CA ILE A 513 -37.89 -16.48 -0.64
C ILE A 513 -38.56 -17.50 0.29
N THR A 514 -37.80 -18.02 1.26
CA THR A 514 -38.26 -18.99 2.23
C THR A 514 -38.17 -18.43 3.66
N LEU A 515 -39.32 -18.26 4.29
CA LEU A 515 -39.41 -17.75 5.65
C LEU A 515 -39.46 -18.89 6.67
N GLY A 516 -38.44 -19.01 7.50
CA GLY A 516 -38.27 -20.14 8.42
C GLY A 516 -39.07 -20.03 9.72
N ARG A 517 -39.06 -18.87 10.39
CA ARG A 517 -39.67 -18.66 11.71
C ARG A 517 -40.21 -17.24 11.93
N PRO A 518 -41.36 -16.85 11.36
CA PRO A 518 -41.94 -15.55 11.66
C PRO A 518 -42.52 -15.51 13.09
N SER A 519 -42.09 -14.55 13.85
CA SER A 519 -42.72 -14.23 15.16
C SER A 519 -43.85 -13.25 15.09
N LEU A 520 -44.12 -12.63 13.92
CA LEU A 520 -45.10 -11.58 13.68
C LEU A 520 -45.64 -11.70 12.24
N PRO A 521 -46.72 -10.99 11.87
CA PRO A 521 -47.15 -10.90 10.48
C PRO A 521 -45.99 -10.40 9.59
N ALA A 522 -45.53 -11.26 8.72
CA ALA A 522 -44.41 -10.96 7.84
C ALA A 522 -44.87 -10.68 6.41
N ILE A 523 -44.17 -9.79 5.72
CA ILE A 523 -44.36 -9.48 4.31
C ILE A 523 -43.10 -9.93 3.55
N LEU A 524 -43.25 -10.72 2.49
CA LEU A 524 -42.09 -11.19 1.74
C LEU A 524 -41.62 -10.15 0.70
N ILE A 525 -42.54 -9.56 -0.06
CA ILE A 525 -42.24 -8.47 -1.00
C ILE A 525 -43.19 -7.30 -0.69
N TYR A 526 -42.62 -6.16 -0.36
CA TYR A 526 -43.36 -4.93 -0.13
C TYR A 526 -42.88 -3.82 -1.06
N LEU A 527 -43.77 -3.35 -1.93
CA LEU A 527 -43.60 -2.14 -2.73
C LEU A 527 -44.37 -0.98 -2.11
N ASP A 528 -43.67 0.11 -1.79
CA ASP A 528 -44.23 1.31 -1.24
C ASP A 528 -44.00 2.52 -2.13
N GLN A 529 -45.04 3.21 -2.56
CA GLN A 529 -44.97 4.41 -3.41
C GLN A 529 -44.18 4.19 -4.72
N SER A 530 -44.04 2.95 -5.19
CA SER A 530 -43.42 2.58 -6.44
C SER A 530 -44.40 2.62 -7.59
N SER A 531 -43.92 2.70 -8.82
CA SER A 531 -44.77 2.67 -10.01
C SER A 531 -44.12 1.89 -11.15
N ASN A 532 -44.97 1.34 -12.05
CA ASN A 532 -44.53 0.60 -13.22
C ASN A 532 -43.55 -0.56 -12.90
N SER A 533 -43.74 -1.21 -11.76
CA SER A 533 -42.90 -2.30 -11.28
C SER A 533 -43.40 -3.66 -11.76
N ALA A 534 -42.53 -4.68 -11.69
CA ALA A 534 -42.88 -6.04 -12.10
C ALA A 534 -42.44 -7.07 -11.04
N ILE A 535 -43.32 -7.99 -10.66
CA ILE A 535 -43.09 -9.09 -9.73
C ILE A 535 -43.46 -10.38 -10.47
N LEU A 536 -42.45 -11.07 -11.01
CA LEU A 536 -42.66 -12.15 -11.98
C LEU A 536 -42.00 -13.45 -11.52
N ASP A 537 -42.70 -14.57 -11.60
CA ASP A 537 -42.16 -15.93 -11.47
C ASP A 537 -41.39 -16.21 -10.18
N ASN A 538 -41.70 -15.50 -9.07
CA ASN A 538 -41.04 -15.74 -7.81
C ASN A 538 -41.67 -16.90 -7.04
N THR A 539 -40.88 -17.62 -6.25
CA THR A 539 -41.34 -18.66 -5.32
C THR A 539 -41.27 -18.13 -3.90
N LEU A 540 -42.42 -17.90 -3.30
CA LEU A 540 -42.61 -17.26 -1.99
C LEU A 540 -43.18 -18.27 -1.01
N ARG A 541 -42.45 -18.69 0.02
CA ARG A 541 -42.83 -19.74 0.96
C ARG A 541 -42.77 -19.32 2.40
N SER A 542 -43.78 -19.73 3.19
CA SER A 542 -43.70 -19.70 4.64
C SER A 542 -43.67 -21.12 5.19
N ASN A 543 -42.64 -21.47 5.93
CA ASN A 543 -42.50 -22.80 6.58
C ASN A 543 -43.26 -22.85 7.92
N THR A 544 -44.08 -21.88 8.25
CA THR A 544 -44.84 -21.83 9.52
C THR A 544 -46.33 -22.06 9.29
N ALA A 545 -47.09 -22.30 10.38
CA ALA A 545 -48.53 -22.45 10.32
C ALA A 545 -49.28 -21.12 10.08
N ALA A 546 -48.62 -19.97 10.30
CA ALA A 546 -49.21 -18.66 10.10
C ALA A 546 -49.19 -18.27 8.61
N ARG A 547 -50.29 -17.75 8.10
CA ARG A 547 -50.34 -17.12 6.78
C ARG A 547 -49.55 -15.80 6.83
N VAL A 548 -48.75 -15.56 5.82
CA VAL A 548 -47.95 -14.33 5.64
C VAL A 548 -48.54 -13.50 4.48
N THR A 549 -48.24 -12.22 4.44
CA THR A 549 -48.44 -11.43 3.20
C THR A 549 -47.28 -11.71 2.27
N ALA A 550 -47.52 -12.44 1.20
CA ALA A 550 -46.46 -12.77 0.22
C ALA A 550 -46.07 -11.54 -0.60
N ILE A 551 -47.04 -10.82 -1.12
CA ILE A 551 -46.82 -9.59 -1.91
C ILE A 551 -47.77 -8.52 -1.40
N GLN A 552 -47.25 -7.29 -1.16
CA GLN A 552 -48.03 -6.12 -0.80
C GLN A 552 -47.63 -4.93 -1.67
N THR A 553 -48.60 -4.39 -2.44
CA THR A 553 -48.41 -3.27 -3.36
C THR A 553 -49.47 -2.20 -3.26
N ASN A 554 -50.30 -2.24 -2.20
CA ASN A 554 -51.48 -1.37 -2.03
C ASN A 554 -51.19 0.14 -1.96
N THR A 555 -49.93 0.54 -1.79
CA THR A 555 -49.46 1.93 -1.86
C THR A 555 -48.75 2.26 -3.18
N SER A 556 -48.53 1.29 -4.02
CA SER A 556 -47.87 1.40 -5.35
C SER A 556 -48.92 1.34 -6.47
N ARG A 557 -48.52 1.66 -7.70
CA ARG A 557 -49.44 1.72 -8.85
C ARG A 557 -48.86 1.06 -10.08
N GLN A 558 -49.75 0.49 -10.89
CA GLN A 558 -49.41 -0.10 -12.21
C GLN A 558 -48.34 -1.19 -12.09
N THR A 559 -48.42 -2.01 -11.04
CA THR A 559 -47.50 -3.13 -10.82
C THR A 559 -48.01 -4.37 -11.57
N LEU A 560 -47.11 -5.08 -12.23
CA LEU A 560 -47.39 -6.34 -12.90
C LEU A 560 -47.04 -7.49 -11.95
N ILE A 561 -47.99 -8.31 -11.54
CA ILE A 561 -47.82 -9.45 -10.62
C ILE A 561 -48.26 -10.73 -11.33
N ILE A 562 -47.30 -11.45 -11.92
CA ILE A 562 -47.61 -12.58 -12.80
C ILE A 562 -46.76 -13.81 -12.46
N GLY A 563 -47.36 -14.99 -12.52
CA GLY A 563 -46.65 -16.27 -12.49
C GLY A 563 -46.02 -16.65 -11.16
N ASN A 564 -46.27 -15.93 -10.07
CA ASN A 564 -45.63 -16.21 -8.78
C ASN A 564 -46.30 -17.43 -8.10
N THR A 565 -45.46 -18.27 -7.47
CA THR A 565 -45.91 -19.37 -6.62
C THR A 565 -45.85 -18.96 -5.18
N VAL A 566 -47.00 -18.91 -4.52
CA VAL A 566 -47.18 -18.47 -3.12
C VAL A 566 -47.63 -19.64 -2.26
N VAL A 567 -46.79 -20.06 -1.31
CA VAL A 567 -47.13 -21.16 -0.37
C VAL A 567 -47.38 -20.59 1.01
N LYS A 568 -48.60 -20.78 1.51
CA LYS A 568 -49.10 -20.25 2.79
C LYS A 568 -49.01 -18.72 2.88
N GLY A 569 -49.37 -18.01 1.83
CA GLY A 569 -49.33 -16.55 1.78
C GLY A 569 -50.55 -15.95 1.07
N MET A 570 -50.63 -14.61 1.03
CA MET A 570 -51.66 -13.85 0.33
C MET A 570 -51.04 -12.71 -0.45
N ILE A 571 -51.68 -12.32 -1.57
CA ILE A 571 -51.32 -11.17 -2.38
C ILE A 571 -52.28 -10.01 -2.05
N HIS A 572 -51.75 -8.87 -1.64
CA HIS A 572 -52.48 -7.62 -1.42
C HIS A 572 -52.02 -6.59 -2.47
N SER A 573 -52.81 -6.41 -3.52
CA SER A 573 -52.49 -5.51 -4.65
C SER A 573 -53.34 -4.23 -4.61
N HIS A 574 -52.83 -3.18 -5.29
CA HIS A 574 -53.59 -1.98 -5.61
C HIS A 574 -54.57 -2.23 -6.77
N GLU A 575 -55.65 -1.47 -6.85
CA GLU A 575 -56.66 -1.62 -7.91
C GLU A 575 -56.16 -1.38 -9.32
N THR A 576 -55.06 -0.65 -9.49
CA THR A 576 -54.41 -0.38 -10.77
C THR A 576 -53.37 -1.44 -11.18
N ASP A 577 -53.14 -2.47 -10.34
CA ASP A 577 -52.19 -3.53 -10.63
C ASP A 577 -52.79 -4.60 -11.52
N THR A 578 -51.94 -5.23 -12.35
CA THR A 578 -52.33 -6.38 -13.15
C THR A 578 -51.87 -7.67 -12.46
N VAL A 579 -52.82 -8.44 -11.94
CA VAL A 579 -52.57 -9.70 -11.22
C VAL A 579 -53.08 -10.88 -12.04
N HIS A 580 -52.19 -11.78 -12.51
CA HIS A 580 -52.58 -12.88 -13.36
C HIS A 580 -51.66 -14.11 -13.20
N GLY A 581 -52.24 -15.30 -13.28
CA GLY A 581 -51.46 -16.56 -13.34
C GLY A 581 -50.65 -16.91 -12.10
N ASN A 582 -50.92 -16.29 -10.95
CA ASN A 582 -50.26 -16.65 -9.68
C ASN A 582 -50.92 -17.91 -9.10
N ILE A 583 -50.11 -18.76 -8.45
CA ILE A 583 -50.55 -20.01 -7.81
C ILE A 583 -50.43 -19.83 -6.29
N GLU A 584 -51.55 -19.87 -5.56
CA GLU A 584 -51.59 -19.84 -4.11
C GLU A 584 -51.90 -21.24 -3.56
N VAL A 585 -51.01 -21.79 -2.71
CA VAL A 585 -51.06 -23.15 -2.15
C VAL A 585 -51.11 -23.14 -0.63
#